data_f113a825faaabe25e4c14a92893a53d4
#
_entry.id   f113a825faaabe25e4c14a92893a53d4
#
_cell.length_a   1.000
_cell.length_b   1.000
_cell.length_c   1.000
_cell.angle_alpha   90.00
_cell.angle_beta   90.00
_cell.angle_gamma   90.00
#
_symmetry.space_group_name_H-M   'P 1'
#
loop_
_entity.id
_entity.type
_entity.pdbx_description
1 polymer ?
#
loop_
_entity_poly.entity_id
_entity_poly.type
_entity_poly.pdbx_seq_one_letter_code
_entity_poly.pdbx_strand_id
1 'polypeptide(L)'
;MTLVLLLQALSLGPIVDSLATAQNFSGVVLIDRNGAAVVEKSYAMADREAARPNNIETAFNLGSINKFFTQIAIRQLNVNVDSTLGHYWPDYPNAPVRRVTIRQLLEHRSGIGGNIFDAPPGGKRSDIRKLADYVPLFVNQPMQFEPGAQQQYSNAGYVVLGVLIERLSGESYYDYVRKHIYEPAGMTRTAHWAVDSLPANTAIGYTRGGEQREEAPLARNSDLLPGRGSSAGGGYSTPHDLLRLLNALREGKIPNGPRLGFAIAGGAPGLNAVVETDLPGGYDVIVLANLDPPAAERMGRAIRERLR
;
A
#
# COMPACT_ATOMS: atom_id res chain seq x y z
N MET A 1 5.11 25.75 -17.76
CA MET A 1 4.08 25.89 -16.72
C MET A 1 3.29 27.16 -17.00
N THR A 2 1.98 27.07 -17.28
CA THR A 2 1.16 28.25 -17.61
C THR A 2 0.91 29.11 -16.36
N LEU A 3 0.67 30.41 -16.51
CA LEU A 3 0.37 31.38 -15.43
C LEU A 3 -0.79 30.88 -14.53
N VAL A 4 -1.78 30.20 -15.10
CA VAL A 4 -2.93 29.62 -14.38
C VAL A 4 -2.50 28.50 -13.42
N LEU A 5 -1.57 27.63 -13.83
CA LEU A 5 -1.00 26.57 -12.98
C LEU A 5 -0.20 27.16 -11.81
N LEU A 6 0.52 28.26 -12.05
CA LEU A 6 1.28 28.95 -11.02
C LEU A 6 0.36 29.60 -9.97
N LEU A 7 -0.73 30.26 -10.40
CA LEU A 7 -1.72 30.88 -9.50
C LEU A 7 -2.48 29.86 -8.67
N GLN A 8 -2.82 28.69 -9.21
CA GLN A 8 -3.49 27.62 -8.47
C GLN A 8 -2.54 26.93 -7.47
N ALA A 9 -1.29 26.68 -7.85
CA ALA A 9 -0.28 26.17 -6.91
C ALA A 9 -0.04 27.14 -5.74
N LEU A 10 -0.05 28.46 -6.01
CA LEU A 10 0.07 29.51 -4.99
C LEU A 10 -1.11 29.52 -4.00
N SER A 11 -2.29 29.04 -4.38
CA SER A 11 -3.47 28.97 -3.49
C SER A 11 -3.58 27.66 -2.70
N LEU A 12 -3.15 26.53 -3.27
CA LEU A 12 -3.28 25.22 -2.63
C LEU A 12 -2.24 24.97 -1.53
N GLY A 13 -1.00 25.47 -1.69
CA GLY A 13 0.05 25.29 -0.70
C GLY A 13 -0.34 25.76 0.72
N PRO A 14 -0.76 27.03 0.89
CA PRO A 14 -1.23 27.57 2.17
C PRO A 14 -2.44 26.81 2.76
N ILE A 15 -3.33 26.31 1.89
CA ILE A 15 -4.47 25.48 2.33
C ILE A 15 -3.96 24.17 2.95
N VAL A 16 -3.03 23.49 2.27
CA VAL A 16 -2.43 22.25 2.78
C VAL A 16 -1.67 22.49 4.09
N ASP A 17 -0.93 23.61 4.21
CA ASP A 17 -0.24 24.01 5.44
C ASP A 17 -1.23 24.20 6.62
N SER A 18 -2.35 24.89 6.35
CA SER A 18 -3.41 25.08 7.37
C SER A 18 -4.04 23.77 7.80
N LEU A 19 -4.34 22.88 6.86
CA LEU A 19 -4.90 21.55 7.14
C LEU A 19 -3.92 20.69 7.95
N ALA A 20 -2.64 20.71 7.59
CA ALA A 20 -1.61 19.94 8.30
C ALA A 20 -1.46 20.40 9.76
N THR A 21 -1.49 21.71 10.00
CA THR A 21 -1.46 22.28 11.35
C THR A 21 -2.70 21.87 12.15
N ALA A 22 -3.90 22.03 11.57
CA ALA A 22 -5.16 21.72 12.24
C ALA A 22 -5.30 20.24 12.61
N GLN A 23 -4.68 19.33 11.82
CA GLN A 23 -4.75 17.89 12.03
C GLN A 23 -3.55 17.30 12.76
N ASN A 24 -2.57 18.12 13.19
CA ASN A 24 -1.28 17.62 13.71
C ASN A 24 -0.64 16.58 12.81
N PHE A 25 -0.66 16.81 11.51
CA PHE A 25 -0.27 15.85 10.50
C PHE A 25 1.25 15.61 10.52
N SER A 26 1.66 14.34 10.37
CA SER A 26 3.06 13.95 10.17
C SER A 26 3.16 13.06 8.93
N GLY A 27 3.89 13.54 7.93
CA GLY A 27 3.98 12.86 6.65
C GLY A 27 4.24 13.83 5.50
N VAL A 28 3.84 13.41 4.29
CA VAL A 28 4.02 14.18 3.04
C VAL A 28 2.72 14.27 2.26
N VAL A 29 2.56 15.38 1.54
CA VAL A 29 1.47 15.64 0.61
C VAL A 29 2.06 16.02 -0.73
N LEU A 30 1.69 15.31 -1.78
CA LEU A 30 1.95 15.67 -3.16
C LEU A 30 0.60 15.80 -3.89
N ILE A 31 0.37 16.95 -4.51
CA ILE A 31 -0.75 17.16 -5.42
C ILE A 31 -0.16 17.34 -6.81
N ASP A 32 -0.61 16.54 -7.73
CA ASP A 32 -0.26 16.65 -9.13
C ASP A 32 -1.45 17.21 -9.92
N ARG A 33 -1.15 17.80 -11.07
CA ARG A 33 -2.12 18.15 -12.08
C ARG A 33 -1.62 17.74 -13.46
N ASN A 34 -2.35 16.84 -14.11
CA ASN A 34 -2.01 16.30 -15.43
C ASN A 34 -0.58 15.72 -15.51
N GLY A 35 -0.11 15.05 -14.48
CA GLY A 35 1.18 14.38 -14.42
C GLY A 35 2.36 15.25 -13.93
N ALA A 36 2.11 16.49 -13.53
CA ALA A 36 3.12 17.39 -12.98
C ALA A 36 2.77 17.81 -11.55
N ALA A 37 3.71 17.65 -10.61
CA ALA A 37 3.52 18.10 -9.23
C ALA A 37 3.31 19.62 -9.16
N VAL A 38 2.24 20.04 -8.48
CA VAL A 38 1.89 21.45 -8.24
C VAL A 38 1.97 21.85 -6.78
N VAL A 39 1.88 20.88 -5.87
CA VAL A 39 2.13 21.06 -4.43
C VAL A 39 2.98 19.89 -3.93
N GLU A 40 4.05 20.21 -3.23
CA GLU A 40 4.92 19.27 -2.52
C GLU A 40 5.17 19.81 -1.12
N LYS A 41 4.70 19.11 -0.11
CA LYS A 41 4.79 19.51 1.30
C LYS A 41 5.16 18.35 2.18
N SER A 42 5.95 18.62 3.21
CA SER A 42 6.35 17.65 4.22
C SER A 42 6.21 18.26 5.61
N TYR A 43 5.76 17.45 6.58
CA TYR A 43 5.38 17.91 7.91
C TYR A 43 5.92 16.97 8.98
N ALA A 44 6.36 17.53 10.09
CA ALA A 44 6.82 16.83 11.28
C ALA A 44 7.99 15.86 11.03
N MET A 45 8.14 14.82 11.86
CA MET A 45 9.33 13.98 11.91
C MET A 45 9.13 12.62 11.24
N ALA A 46 10.06 12.25 10.38
CA ALA A 46 10.20 10.90 9.83
C ALA A 46 10.75 9.91 10.89
N ASP A 47 11.63 10.40 11.76
CA ASP A 47 12.15 9.67 12.91
C ASP A 47 12.25 10.64 14.09
N ARG A 48 11.42 10.43 15.12
CA ARG A 48 11.31 11.33 16.29
C ARG A 48 12.50 11.23 17.20
N GLU A 49 13.02 10.02 17.38
CA GLU A 49 14.17 9.76 18.26
C GLU A 49 15.45 10.33 17.68
N ALA A 50 15.62 10.24 16.35
CA ALA A 50 16.74 10.82 15.62
C ALA A 50 16.54 12.30 15.27
N ALA A 51 15.42 12.91 15.66
CA ALA A 51 15.02 14.28 15.29
C ALA A 51 15.13 14.54 13.77
N ARG A 52 14.87 13.52 12.93
CA ARG A 52 14.96 13.60 11.49
C ARG A 52 13.59 14.00 10.91
N PRO A 53 13.50 15.17 10.24
CA PRO A 53 12.24 15.64 9.66
C PRO A 53 11.82 14.78 8.46
N ASN A 54 10.51 14.75 8.17
CA ASN A 54 10.00 14.32 6.88
C ASN A 54 10.47 15.27 5.78
N ASN A 55 10.72 14.73 4.60
CA ASN A 55 10.92 15.47 3.37
C ASN A 55 10.21 14.76 2.22
N ILE A 56 10.08 15.42 1.06
CA ILE A 56 9.32 14.87 -0.07
C ILE A 56 9.93 13.56 -0.64
N GLU A 57 11.20 13.29 -0.36
CA GLU A 57 11.89 12.05 -0.74
C GLU A 57 11.84 10.99 0.36
N THR A 58 11.17 11.23 1.48
CA THR A 58 11.01 10.23 2.53
C THR A 58 10.15 9.08 2.02
N ALA A 59 10.63 7.85 2.20
CA ALA A 59 9.87 6.64 1.90
C ALA A 59 8.96 6.27 3.08
N PHE A 60 7.71 5.94 2.80
CA PHE A 60 6.71 5.54 3.78
C PHE A 60 6.22 4.13 3.52
N ASN A 61 5.85 3.42 4.57
CA ASN A 61 5.14 2.16 4.44
C ASN A 61 3.75 2.41 3.85
N LEU A 62 3.47 1.76 2.75
CA LEU A 62 2.23 1.94 1.98
C LEU A 62 1.04 1.15 2.52
N GLY A 63 1.26 0.27 3.51
CA GLY A 63 0.20 -0.62 3.96
C GLY A 63 -0.45 -1.37 2.80
N SER A 64 -1.77 -1.41 2.80
CA SER A 64 -2.57 -2.15 1.82
C SER A 64 -2.55 -1.59 0.39
N ILE A 65 -1.98 -0.42 0.12
CA ILE A 65 -1.75 0.04 -1.26
C ILE A 65 -0.92 -0.99 -2.06
N ASN A 66 -0.09 -1.80 -1.40
CA ASN A 66 0.65 -2.88 -2.05
C ASN A 66 -0.24 -3.90 -2.78
N LYS A 67 -1.50 -4.06 -2.38
CA LYS A 67 -2.47 -4.91 -3.09
C LYS A 67 -2.69 -4.45 -4.54
N PHE A 68 -2.53 -3.16 -4.81
CA PHE A 68 -2.61 -2.61 -6.15
C PHE A 68 -1.51 -3.18 -7.06
N PHE A 69 -0.28 -3.30 -6.57
CA PHE A 69 0.81 -3.94 -7.34
C PHE A 69 0.54 -5.44 -7.56
N THR A 70 -0.03 -6.12 -6.58
CA THR A 70 -0.44 -7.53 -6.71
C THR A 70 -1.52 -7.70 -7.78
N GLN A 71 -2.50 -6.80 -7.85
CA GLN A 71 -3.52 -6.81 -8.90
C GLN A 71 -2.92 -6.58 -10.29
N ILE A 72 -1.97 -5.66 -10.44
CA ILE A 72 -1.24 -5.44 -11.70
C ILE A 72 -0.49 -6.71 -12.11
N ALA A 73 0.25 -7.33 -11.18
CA ALA A 73 1.02 -8.55 -11.44
C ALA A 73 0.14 -9.72 -11.93
N ILE A 74 -1.02 -9.93 -11.28
CA ILE A 74 -1.99 -10.96 -11.73
C ILE A 74 -2.50 -10.68 -13.15
N ARG A 75 -2.78 -9.41 -13.49
CA ARG A 75 -3.19 -9.02 -14.84
C ARG A 75 -2.08 -9.22 -15.87
N GLN A 76 -0.81 -8.91 -15.52
CA GLN A 76 0.34 -9.10 -16.41
C GLN A 76 0.59 -10.56 -16.74
N LEU A 77 0.33 -11.47 -15.80
CA LEU A 77 0.46 -12.92 -15.99
C LEU A 77 -0.69 -13.52 -16.83
N ASN A 78 -1.66 -12.70 -17.28
CA ASN A 78 -2.84 -13.13 -18.06
C ASN A 78 -3.60 -14.30 -17.42
N VAL A 79 -3.67 -14.28 -16.08
CA VAL A 79 -4.39 -15.30 -15.30
C VAL A 79 -5.89 -15.22 -15.63
N ASN A 80 -6.51 -16.34 -15.99
CA ASN A 80 -7.97 -16.38 -16.09
C ASN A 80 -8.56 -16.27 -14.68
N VAL A 81 -9.11 -15.09 -14.37
CA VAL A 81 -9.60 -14.78 -13.02
C VAL A 81 -10.83 -15.61 -12.62
N ASP A 82 -11.53 -16.20 -13.58
CA ASP A 82 -12.69 -17.08 -13.33
C ASP A 82 -12.28 -18.55 -13.11
N SER A 83 -11.03 -18.90 -13.36
CA SER A 83 -10.47 -20.18 -12.97
C SER A 83 -10.25 -20.25 -11.46
N THR A 84 -10.36 -21.48 -10.93
CA THR A 84 -10.15 -21.72 -9.48
C THR A 84 -8.67 -21.69 -9.10
N LEU A 85 -8.39 -21.45 -7.83
CA LEU A 85 -7.04 -21.59 -7.28
C LEU A 85 -6.47 -22.99 -7.55
N GLY A 86 -7.29 -24.04 -7.40
CA GLY A 86 -6.89 -25.41 -7.64
C GLY A 86 -6.48 -25.71 -9.09
N HIS A 87 -6.91 -24.92 -10.09
CA HIS A 87 -6.42 -24.99 -11.44
C HIS A 87 -4.93 -24.62 -11.53
N TYR A 88 -4.51 -23.59 -10.82
CA TYR A 88 -3.13 -23.09 -10.81
C TYR A 88 -2.27 -23.68 -9.70
N TRP A 89 -2.91 -24.11 -8.61
CA TRP A 89 -2.26 -24.67 -7.43
C TRP A 89 -3.02 -25.93 -6.94
N PRO A 90 -2.92 -27.07 -7.67
CA PRO A 90 -3.72 -28.26 -7.39
C PRO A 90 -3.38 -28.92 -6.04
N ASP A 91 -2.16 -28.74 -5.57
CA ASP A 91 -1.65 -29.22 -4.28
C ASP A 91 -1.79 -28.22 -3.14
N TYR A 92 -2.61 -27.15 -3.27
CA TYR A 92 -2.89 -26.24 -2.14
C TYR A 92 -3.42 -27.04 -0.94
N PRO A 93 -2.82 -26.90 0.27
CA PRO A 93 -3.09 -27.83 1.38
C PRO A 93 -4.56 -27.89 1.80
N ASN A 94 -5.24 -26.72 1.84
CA ASN A 94 -6.64 -26.62 2.23
C ASN A 94 -7.57 -26.90 1.03
N ALA A 95 -8.13 -28.11 0.96
CA ALA A 95 -8.95 -28.57 -0.17
C ALA A 95 -10.17 -27.65 -0.47
N PRO A 96 -10.98 -27.18 0.50
CA PRO A 96 -12.03 -26.20 0.26
C PRO A 96 -11.55 -24.94 -0.46
N VAL A 97 -10.38 -24.41 -0.13
CA VAL A 97 -9.81 -23.17 -0.73
C VAL A 97 -9.47 -23.38 -2.22
N ARG A 98 -9.20 -24.63 -2.67
CA ARG A 98 -8.94 -24.91 -4.08
C ARG A 98 -10.12 -24.56 -5.01
N ARG A 99 -11.35 -24.46 -4.48
CA ARG A 99 -12.55 -24.07 -5.24
C ARG A 99 -12.71 -22.56 -5.41
N VAL A 100 -11.96 -21.76 -4.65
CA VAL A 100 -11.98 -20.29 -4.72
C VAL A 100 -11.44 -19.85 -6.07
N THR A 101 -12.16 -18.95 -6.78
CA THR A 101 -11.65 -18.36 -8.02
C THR A 101 -10.64 -17.25 -7.73
N ILE A 102 -9.78 -16.96 -8.71
CA ILE A 102 -8.83 -15.84 -8.60
C ILE A 102 -9.59 -14.52 -8.45
N ARG A 103 -10.74 -14.36 -9.12
CA ARG A 103 -11.65 -13.22 -8.96
C ARG A 103 -12.10 -13.06 -7.51
N GLN A 104 -12.52 -14.13 -6.86
CA GLN A 104 -12.95 -14.08 -5.45
C GLN A 104 -11.83 -13.70 -4.49
N LEU A 105 -10.57 -14.07 -4.79
CA LEU A 105 -9.42 -13.59 -4.03
C LEU A 105 -9.21 -12.09 -4.21
N LEU A 106 -9.21 -11.61 -5.46
CA LEU A 106 -9.03 -10.19 -5.80
C LEU A 106 -10.12 -9.29 -5.20
N GLU A 107 -11.36 -9.79 -5.13
CA GLU A 107 -12.53 -9.05 -4.67
C GLU A 107 -12.83 -9.24 -3.17
N HIS A 108 -11.94 -9.90 -2.42
CA HIS A 108 -12.15 -10.21 -0.99
C HIS A 108 -13.42 -11.04 -0.72
N ARG A 109 -13.73 -11.99 -1.60
CA ARG A 109 -14.90 -12.88 -1.51
C ARG A 109 -14.53 -14.35 -1.35
N SER A 110 -13.29 -14.62 -0.94
CA SER A 110 -12.73 -15.97 -0.89
C SER A 110 -13.20 -16.81 0.31
N GLY A 111 -13.51 -16.18 1.43
CA GLY A 111 -13.79 -16.86 2.69
C GLY A 111 -12.54 -17.43 3.40
N ILE A 112 -11.33 -17.13 2.92
CA ILE A 112 -10.09 -17.58 3.57
C ILE A 112 -9.94 -16.87 4.90
N GLY A 113 -9.87 -17.67 5.97
CA GLY A 113 -9.64 -17.21 7.35
C GLY A 113 -8.15 -16.98 7.65
N GLY A 114 -7.88 -16.67 8.93
CA GLY A 114 -6.53 -16.46 9.47
C GLY A 114 -6.08 -15.02 9.48
N ASN A 115 -5.09 -14.75 10.33
CA ASN A 115 -4.52 -13.42 10.55
C ASN A 115 -3.03 -13.42 10.21
N ILE A 116 -2.65 -12.73 9.16
CA ILE A 116 -1.25 -12.63 8.72
C ILE A 116 -0.36 -11.77 9.62
N PHE A 117 -0.94 -11.10 10.62
CA PHE A 117 -0.19 -10.28 11.58
C PHE A 117 0.15 -11.03 12.88
N ASP A 118 -0.24 -12.29 12.98
CA ASP A 118 0.19 -13.12 14.10
C ASP A 118 1.66 -13.50 13.99
N ALA A 119 2.29 -13.83 15.10
CA ALA A 119 3.61 -14.44 15.07
C ALA A 119 3.52 -15.90 14.58
N PRO A 120 4.49 -16.40 13.84
CA PRO A 120 4.51 -17.82 13.48
C PRO A 120 4.68 -18.69 14.71
N PRO A 121 4.19 -19.94 14.71
CA PRO A 121 4.33 -20.84 15.85
C PRO A 121 5.79 -20.97 16.32
N GLY A 122 6.04 -20.63 17.60
CA GLY A 122 7.38 -20.68 18.19
C GLY A 122 8.35 -19.59 17.74
N GLY A 123 7.89 -18.62 16.95
CA GLY A 123 8.71 -17.55 16.40
C GLY A 123 8.21 -16.14 16.74
N LYS A 124 8.80 -15.14 16.10
CA LYS A 124 8.45 -13.73 16.21
C LYS A 124 7.96 -13.21 14.86
N ARG A 125 7.20 -12.11 14.85
CA ARG A 125 6.81 -11.42 13.60
C ARG A 125 8.01 -11.02 12.74
N SER A 126 9.12 -10.66 13.36
CA SER A 126 10.39 -10.32 12.68
C SER A 126 10.99 -11.47 11.88
N ASP A 127 10.58 -12.72 12.14
CA ASP A 127 11.09 -13.89 11.42
C ASP A 127 10.41 -14.08 10.06
N ILE A 128 9.28 -13.40 9.84
CA ILE A 128 8.54 -13.42 8.58
C ILE A 128 9.24 -12.52 7.56
N ARG A 129 9.90 -13.11 6.54
CA ARG A 129 10.72 -12.36 5.57
C ARG A 129 10.43 -12.65 4.10
N LYS A 130 9.69 -13.71 3.82
CA LYS A 130 9.25 -14.11 2.47
C LYS A 130 7.80 -14.57 2.50
N LEU A 131 7.14 -14.63 1.33
CA LEU A 131 5.71 -15.00 1.28
C LEU A 131 5.43 -16.37 1.88
N ALA A 132 6.33 -17.32 1.68
CA ALA A 132 6.20 -18.66 2.25
C ALA A 132 6.10 -18.67 3.79
N ASP A 133 6.70 -17.68 4.47
CA ASP A 133 6.66 -17.59 5.93
C ASP A 133 5.28 -17.15 6.45
N TYR A 134 4.47 -16.47 5.62
CA TYR A 134 3.10 -16.10 5.95
C TYR A 134 2.11 -17.25 5.83
N VAL A 135 2.35 -18.19 4.92
CA VAL A 135 1.40 -19.26 4.58
C VAL A 135 0.97 -20.10 5.79
N PRO A 136 1.87 -20.52 6.71
CA PRO A 136 1.50 -21.28 7.90
C PRO A 136 0.50 -20.57 8.83
N LEU A 137 0.40 -19.23 8.79
CA LEU A 137 -0.50 -18.46 9.66
C LEU A 137 -1.97 -18.65 9.30
N PHE A 138 -2.28 -19.10 8.09
CA PHE A 138 -3.67 -19.19 7.62
C PHE A 138 -4.02 -20.44 6.82
N VAL A 139 -3.05 -21.17 6.29
CA VAL A 139 -3.30 -22.25 5.32
C VAL A 139 -4.20 -23.37 5.86
N ASN A 140 -4.11 -23.66 7.15
CA ASN A 140 -4.89 -24.70 7.82
C ASN A 140 -6.16 -24.16 8.54
N GLN A 141 -6.42 -22.85 8.44
CA GLN A 141 -7.61 -22.27 9.08
C GLN A 141 -8.88 -22.68 8.29
N PRO A 142 -9.99 -22.94 8.99
CA PRO A 142 -11.26 -23.18 8.33
C PRO A 142 -11.69 -21.98 7.53
N MET A 143 -12.44 -22.22 6.46
CA MET A 143 -13.09 -21.15 5.73
C MET A 143 -14.13 -20.47 6.61
N GLN A 144 -14.20 -19.14 6.55
CA GLN A 144 -15.14 -18.34 7.34
C GLN A 144 -16.55 -18.34 6.71
N PHE A 145 -16.61 -18.51 5.39
CA PHE A 145 -17.86 -18.59 4.61
C PHE A 145 -17.58 -19.27 3.26
N GLU A 146 -18.62 -19.70 2.59
CA GLU A 146 -18.52 -20.28 1.23
C GLU A 146 -18.05 -19.22 0.21
N PRO A 147 -17.14 -19.58 -0.72
CA PRO A 147 -16.61 -18.65 -1.71
C PRO A 147 -17.72 -17.93 -2.49
N GLY A 148 -17.65 -16.61 -2.50
CA GLY A 148 -18.63 -15.75 -3.17
C GLY A 148 -19.85 -15.35 -2.34
N ALA A 149 -20.13 -16.03 -1.21
CA ALA A 149 -21.30 -15.77 -0.39
C ALA A 149 -21.28 -14.38 0.28
N GLN A 150 -20.08 -13.93 0.67
CA GLN A 150 -19.88 -12.64 1.35
C GLN A 150 -18.67 -11.92 0.79
N GLN A 151 -18.56 -10.63 1.10
CA GLN A 151 -17.37 -9.83 0.89
C GLN A 151 -16.78 -9.47 2.25
N GLN A 152 -15.59 -9.98 2.54
CA GLN A 152 -14.86 -9.69 3.77
C GLN A 152 -13.38 -9.50 3.45
N TYR A 153 -12.84 -8.36 3.83
CA TYR A 153 -11.44 -8.02 3.57
C TYR A 153 -10.49 -9.11 4.09
N SER A 154 -9.66 -9.64 3.19
CA SER A 154 -8.74 -10.73 3.49
C SER A 154 -7.32 -10.41 3.04
N ASN A 155 -6.40 -10.23 4.00
CA ASN A 155 -4.98 -10.16 3.73
C ASN A 155 -4.41 -11.52 3.30
N ALA A 156 -4.89 -12.60 3.91
CA ALA A 156 -4.48 -13.97 3.57
C ALA A 156 -4.75 -14.28 2.09
N GLY A 157 -5.91 -13.87 1.56
CA GLY A 157 -6.23 -14.02 0.13
C GLY A 157 -5.20 -13.33 -0.79
N TYR A 158 -4.68 -12.18 -0.39
CA TYR A 158 -3.64 -11.48 -1.16
C TYR A 158 -2.26 -12.11 -1.00
N VAL A 159 -1.95 -12.72 0.14
CA VAL A 159 -0.73 -13.55 0.27
C VAL A 159 -0.81 -14.76 -0.68
N VAL A 160 -1.97 -15.43 -0.77
CA VAL A 160 -2.19 -16.52 -1.74
C VAL A 160 -1.95 -16.04 -3.17
N LEU A 161 -2.47 -14.86 -3.55
CA LEU A 161 -2.20 -14.26 -4.87
C LEU A 161 -0.71 -14.00 -5.11
N GLY A 162 0.02 -13.53 -4.09
CA GLY A 162 1.46 -13.34 -4.19
C GLY A 162 2.23 -14.64 -4.40
N VAL A 163 1.90 -15.70 -3.65
CA VAL A 163 2.50 -17.03 -3.87
C VAL A 163 2.12 -17.58 -5.25
N LEU A 164 0.91 -17.30 -5.73
CA LEU A 164 0.50 -17.66 -7.08
C LEU A 164 1.36 -16.96 -8.14
N ILE A 165 1.66 -15.68 -7.95
CA ILE A 165 2.59 -14.93 -8.82
C ILE A 165 3.95 -15.61 -8.84
N GLU A 166 4.51 -16.00 -7.69
CA GLU A 166 5.79 -16.73 -7.60
C GLU A 166 5.74 -18.05 -8.36
N ARG A 167 4.67 -18.83 -8.20
CA ARG A 167 4.51 -20.14 -8.88
C ARG A 167 4.41 -20.02 -10.40
N LEU A 168 3.70 -19.01 -10.90
CA LEU A 168 3.46 -18.84 -12.33
C LEU A 168 4.63 -18.16 -13.05
N SER A 169 5.33 -17.25 -12.39
CA SER A 169 6.45 -16.52 -12.99
C SER A 169 7.81 -17.22 -12.81
N GLY A 170 7.95 -18.05 -11.76
CA GLY A 170 9.24 -18.58 -11.34
C GLY A 170 10.15 -17.56 -10.64
N GLU A 171 9.64 -16.35 -10.38
CA GLU A 171 10.35 -15.28 -9.69
C GLU A 171 9.81 -15.10 -8.27
N SER A 172 10.62 -14.57 -7.34
CA SER A 172 10.05 -14.11 -6.07
C SER A 172 9.04 -12.98 -6.33
N TYR A 173 7.99 -12.86 -5.50
CA TYR A 173 7.03 -11.75 -5.60
C TYR A 173 7.75 -10.39 -5.62
N TYR A 174 8.75 -10.24 -4.77
CA TYR A 174 9.51 -9.00 -4.65
C TYR A 174 10.30 -8.66 -5.91
N ASP A 175 10.92 -9.66 -6.55
CA ASP A 175 11.62 -9.48 -7.83
C ASP A 175 10.65 -9.23 -8.97
N TYR A 176 9.50 -9.93 -8.98
CA TYR A 176 8.48 -9.73 -9.99
C TYR A 176 7.99 -8.29 -10.01
N VAL A 177 7.52 -7.76 -8.86
CA VAL A 177 7.00 -6.38 -8.81
C VAL A 177 8.10 -5.36 -9.10
N ARG A 178 9.33 -5.61 -8.67
CA ARG A 178 10.47 -4.75 -8.99
C ARG A 178 10.72 -4.68 -10.49
N LYS A 179 10.89 -5.83 -11.16
CA LYS A 179 11.26 -5.91 -12.58
C LYS A 179 10.13 -5.49 -13.52
N HIS A 180 8.88 -5.85 -13.19
CA HIS A 180 7.75 -5.73 -14.11
C HIS A 180 6.85 -4.53 -13.81
N ILE A 181 7.01 -3.87 -12.66
CA ILE A 181 6.21 -2.71 -12.27
C ILE A 181 7.09 -1.52 -11.88
N TYR A 182 7.99 -1.68 -10.88
CA TYR A 182 8.73 -0.54 -10.33
C TYR A 182 9.76 0.00 -11.32
N GLU A 183 10.59 -0.86 -11.92
CA GLU A 183 11.60 -0.46 -12.90
C GLU A 183 10.98 0.16 -14.17
N PRO A 184 9.95 -0.43 -14.81
CA PRO A 184 9.27 0.19 -15.94
C PRO A 184 8.61 1.53 -15.63
N ALA A 185 8.13 1.72 -14.40
CA ALA A 185 7.56 2.99 -13.93
C ALA A 185 8.63 4.01 -13.48
N GLY A 186 9.90 3.62 -13.38
CA GLY A 186 10.97 4.47 -12.87
C GLY A 186 10.92 4.70 -11.35
N MET A 187 10.32 3.77 -10.59
CA MET A 187 10.18 3.82 -9.13
C MET A 187 11.45 3.32 -8.45
N THR A 188 12.46 4.17 -8.35
CA THR A 188 13.80 3.80 -7.89
C THR A 188 13.94 3.71 -6.36
N ARG A 189 12.96 4.21 -5.62
CA ARG A 189 12.92 4.25 -4.15
C ARG A 189 11.71 3.51 -3.59
N THR A 190 11.26 2.48 -4.31
CA THR A 190 10.14 1.63 -3.94
C THR A 190 10.60 0.19 -3.81
N ALA A 191 10.37 -0.42 -2.66
CA ALA A 191 10.67 -1.83 -2.42
C ALA A 191 9.98 -2.37 -1.16
N HIS A 192 10.02 -3.67 -1.00
CA HIS A 192 9.72 -4.33 0.27
C HIS A 192 11.03 -4.51 1.05
N TRP A 193 11.46 -3.46 1.74
CA TRP A 193 12.63 -3.56 2.62
C TRP A 193 12.31 -4.33 3.89
N ALA A 194 13.31 -5.00 4.45
CA ALA A 194 13.17 -5.59 5.77
C ALA A 194 13.20 -4.48 6.84
N VAL A 195 12.39 -4.65 7.89
CA VAL A 195 12.19 -3.61 8.93
C VAL A 195 13.48 -3.29 9.70
N ASP A 196 14.39 -4.26 9.80
CA ASP A 196 15.69 -4.11 10.46
C ASP A 196 16.80 -3.56 9.55
N SER A 197 16.49 -3.27 8.28
CA SER A 197 17.45 -2.74 7.30
C SER A 197 16.80 -1.70 6.38
N LEU A 198 15.99 -0.82 6.94
CA LEU A 198 15.37 0.27 6.21
C LEU A 198 16.42 1.28 5.72
N PRO A 199 16.32 1.80 4.48
CA PRO A 199 17.15 2.90 4.02
C PRO A 199 17.04 4.13 4.95
N ALA A 200 18.12 4.91 5.04
CA ALA A 200 18.23 6.03 5.97
C ALA A 200 17.08 7.06 5.87
N ASN A 201 16.58 7.33 4.65
CA ASN A 201 15.44 8.25 4.44
C ASN A 201 14.09 7.52 4.38
N THR A 202 13.83 6.64 5.35
CA THR A 202 12.54 5.96 5.51
C THR A 202 11.87 6.43 6.79
N ALA A 203 10.57 6.73 6.73
CA ALA A 203 9.80 7.12 7.90
C ALA A 203 9.62 5.94 8.85
N ILE A 204 9.81 6.18 10.12
CA ILE A 204 9.42 5.28 11.21
C ILE A 204 7.95 5.55 11.53
N GLY A 205 7.15 4.50 11.65
CA GLY A 205 5.76 4.61 12.01
C GLY A 205 5.56 4.84 13.51
N TYR A 206 4.59 5.68 13.87
CA TYR A 206 4.26 6.00 15.26
C TYR A 206 2.77 5.79 15.52
N THR A 207 2.46 5.01 16.55
CA THR A 207 1.11 4.62 16.91
C THR A 207 0.81 4.96 18.37
N ARG A 208 -0.47 5.24 18.64
CA ARG A 208 -1.03 5.32 19.99
C ARG A 208 -1.71 4.01 20.43
N GLY A 209 -1.63 2.97 19.60
CA GLY A 209 -2.26 1.67 19.87
C GLY A 209 -3.73 1.59 19.48
N GLY A 210 -4.21 2.49 18.60
CA GLY A 210 -5.56 2.52 18.05
C GLY A 210 -6.30 3.84 18.28
N GLU A 211 -7.40 4.05 17.56
CA GLU A 211 -8.19 5.30 17.56
C GLU A 211 -8.77 5.68 18.93
N GLN A 212 -9.02 4.72 19.80
CA GLN A 212 -9.60 4.97 21.16
C GLN A 212 -8.58 5.47 22.18
N ARG A 213 -7.30 5.65 21.80
CA ARG A 213 -6.21 6.07 22.70
C ARG A 213 -5.57 7.38 22.26
N GLU A 214 -6.37 8.36 21.90
CA GLU A 214 -5.88 9.66 21.40
C GLU A 214 -4.89 10.38 22.32
N GLU A 215 -4.99 10.17 23.64
CA GLU A 215 -4.10 10.77 24.64
C GLU A 215 -2.85 9.92 24.96
N ALA A 216 -2.77 8.68 24.46
CA ALA A 216 -1.61 7.85 24.73
C ALA A 216 -0.36 8.41 24.04
N PRO A 217 0.84 8.27 24.63
CA PRO A 217 2.07 8.68 23.98
C PRO A 217 2.29 7.88 22.69
N LEU A 218 2.85 8.54 21.69
CA LEU A 218 3.25 7.87 20.45
C LEU A 218 4.43 6.94 20.71
N ALA A 219 4.29 5.69 20.28
CA ALA A 219 5.35 4.68 20.31
C ALA A 219 5.67 4.21 18.89
N ARG A 220 6.89 3.73 18.66
CA ARG A 220 7.28 3.10 17.38
C ARG A 220 6.42 1.88 17.11
N ASN A 221 6.07 1.68 15.84
CA ASN A 221 5.30 0.50 15.41
C ASN A 221 6.17 -0.69 14.98
N SER A 222 7.49 -0.60 15.10
CA SER A 222 8.44 -1.59 14.55
C SER A 222 8.13 -3.02 15.02
N ASP A 223 7.75 -3.20 16.29
CA ASP A 223 7.44 -4.51 16.87
C ASP A 223 6.07 -5.07 16.42
N LEU A 224 5.26 -4.23 15.80
CA LEU A 224 3.95 -4.63 15.25
C LEU A 224 4.05 -5.11 13.80
N LEU A 225 5.18 -4.85 13.14
CA LEU A 225 5.39 -5.19 11.75
C LEU A 225 6.03 -6.58 11.58
N PRO A 226 5.74 -7.31 10.50
CA PRO A 226 6.54 -8.46 10.11
C PRO A 226 7.95 -8.02 9.71
N GLY A 227 8.92 -8.92 9.74
CA GLY A 227 10.30 -8.65 9.34
C GLY A 227 10.43 -8.13 7.91
N ARG A 228 9.49 -8.48 7.03
CA ARG A 228 9.34 -7.92 5.67
C ARG A 228 7.87 -7.97 5.25
N GLY A 229 7.40 -6.94 4.55
CA GLY A 229 6.04 -6.90 4.02
C GLY A 229 5.74 -7.99 2.98
N SER A 230 4.47 -8.14 2.62
CA SER A 230 3.95 -9.16 1.71
C SER A 230 3.23 -8.54 0.50
N SER A 231 2.68 -9.39 -0.35
CA SER A 231 1.75 -9.01 -1.43
C SER A 231 0.43 -8.40 -0.94
N ALA A 232 0.13 -8.53 0.34
CA ALA A 232 -1.02 -7.89 0.99
C ALA A 232 -0.73 -6.49 1.55
N GLY A 233 0.54 -6.17 1.78
CA GLY A 233 0.92 -4.88 2.37
C GLY A 233 2.35 -4.84 2.86
N GLY A 234 2.82 -3.65 3.25
CA GLY A 234 4.09 -3.47 3.95
C GLY A 234 5.31 -3.15 3.06
N GLY A 235 5.12 -2.87 1.78
CA GLY A 235 6.16 -2.26 0.96
C GLY A 235 6.23 -0.74 1.20
N TYR A 236 7.34 -0.15 0.82
CA TYR A 236 7.64 1.27 1.00
C TYR A 236 7.77 2.00 -0.32
N SER A 237 7.38 3.27 -0.35
CA SER A 237 7.54 4.14 -1.52
C SER A 237 7.63 5.61 -1.12
N THR A 238 8.03 6.46 -2.05
CA THR A 238 7.99 7.92 -1.93
C THR A 238 6.80 8.48 -2.73
N PRO A 239 6.32 9.70 -2.43
CA PRO A 239 5.28 10.33 -3.24
C PRO A 239 5.71 10.52 -4.71
N HIS A 240 6.98 10.82 -4.98
CA HIS A 240 7.49 10.92 -6.36
C HIS A 240 7.46 9.58 -7.12
N ASP A 241 7.79 8.46 -6.46
CA ASP A 241 7.68 7.15 -7.11
C ASP A 241 6.23 6.79 -7.41
N LEU A 242 5.30 7.13 -6.51
CA LEU A 242 3.87 6.94 -6.78
C LEU A 242 3.41 7.82 -7.95
N LEU A 243 3.85 9.08 -8.03
CA LEU A 243 3.57 9.95 -9.20
C LEU A 243 4.16 9.36 -10.49
N ARG A 244 5.39 8.80 -10.46
CA ARG A 244 5.98 8.09 -11.62
C ARG A 244 5.12 6.91 -12.04
N LEU A 245 4.59 6.14 -11.08
CA LEU A 245 3.66 5.05 -11.38
C LEU A 245 2.40 5.56 -12.10
N LEU A 246 1.78 6.64 -11.58
CA LEU A 246 0.58 7.22 -12.19
C LEU A 246 0.87 7.69 -13.63
N ASN A 247 2.01 8.34 -13.86
CA ASN A 247 2.43 8.76 -15.19
C ASN A 247 2.70 7.56 -16.11
N ALA A 248 3.37 6.52 -15.61
CA ALA A 248 3.60 5.29 -16.38
C ALA A 248 2.30 4.56 -16.76
N LEU A 249 1.28 4.61 -15.89
CA LEU A 249 -0.05 4.09 -16.19
C LEU A 249 -0.76 4.94 -17.27
N ARG A 250 -0.69 6.29 -17.20
CA ARG A 250 -1.23 7.19 -18.23
C ARG A 250 -0.59 6.93 -19.59
N GLU A 251 0.70 6.70 -19.61
CA GLU A 251 1.50 6.47 -20.81
C GLU A 251 1.42 5.03 -21.33
N GLY A 252 0.73 4.13 -20.66
CA GLY A 252 0.63 2.72 -21.03
C GLY A 252 1.94 1.92 -20.90
N LYS A 253 2.91 2.43 -20.13
CA LYS A 253 4.20 1.77 -19.89
C LYS A 253 4.11 0.52 -19.01
N ILE A 254 3.03 0.40 -18.25
CA ILE A 254 2.76 -0.77 -17.40
C ILE A 254 1.78 -1.69 -18.15
N PRO A 255 2.24 -2.82 -18.68
CA PRO A 255 1.37 -3.75 -19.41
C PRO A 255 0.21 -4.21 -18.53
N ASN A 256 -1.00 -4.19 -19.08
CA ASN A 256 -2.25 -4.54 -18.38
C ASN A 256 -2.53 -3.73 -17.10
N GLY A 257 -1.86 -2.59 -16.93
CA GLY A 257 -2.11 -1.68 -15.83
C GLY A 257 -3.55 -1.11 -15.87
N PRO A 258 -4.13 -0.78 -14.72
CA PRO A 258 -5.47 -0.16 -14.68
C PRO A 258 -5.42 1.26 -15.24
N ARG A 259 -6.58 1.73 -15.71
CA ARG A 259 -6.79 3.17 -15.97
C ARG A 259 -6.85 3.92 -14.65
N LEU A 260 -6.49 5.20 -14.68
CA LEU A 260 -6.69 6.11 -13.55
C LEU A 260 -8.20 6.31 -13.27
N GLY A 261 -8.54 7.08 -12.25
CA GLY A 261 -9.92 7.24 -11.78
C GLY A 261 -10.21 6.32 -10.58
N PHE A 262 -9.18 5.91 -9.85
CA PHE A 262 -9.29 5.11 -8.64
C PHE A 262 -8.89 5.90 -7.39
N ALA A 263 -9.39 5.44 -6.25
CA ALA A 263 -8.90 5.82 -4.93
C ALA A 263 -8.47 4.55 -4.18
N ILE A 264 -7.24 4.55 -3.67
CA ILE A 264 -6.69 3.44 -2.88
C ILE A 264 -6.10 3.96 -1.58
N ALA A 265 -6.27 3.17 -0.53
CA ALA A 265 -5.75 3.49 0.78
C ALA A 265 -5.01 2.29 1.41
N GLY A 266 -4.12 2.60 2.31
CA GLY A 266 -3.42 1.64 3.14
C GLY A 266 -3.27 2.14 4.55
N GLY A 267 -3.46 1.25 5.53
CA GLY A 267 -3.36 1.62 6.93
C GLY A 267 -3.08 0.41 7.81
N ALA A 268 -2.37 0.69 8.90
CA ALA A 268 -2.14 -0.17 10.05
C ALA A 268 -1.62 0.74 11.19
N PRO A 269 -1.47 0.25 12.42
CA PRO A 269 -0.91 1.07 13.48
C PRO A 269 0.40 1.75 13.08
N GLY A 270 0.44 3.08 13.16
CA GLY A 270 1.61 3.90 12.84
C GLY A 270 1.90 4.09 11.35
N LEU A 271 1.00 3.76 10.44
CA LEU A 271 1.16 4.02 9.02
C LEU A 271 -0.19 4.24 8.34
N ASN A 272 -0.22 5.21 7.44
CA ASN A 272 -1.41 5.51 6.66
C ASN A 272 -1.04 6.15 5.32
N ALA A 273 -1.68 5.73 4.26
CA ALA A 273 -1.41 6.22 2.91
C ALA A 273 -2.69 6.29 2.09
N VAL A 274 -2.79 7.30 1.24
CA VAL A 274 -3.90 7.48 0.28
C VAL A 274 -3.36 7.94 -1.05
N VAL A 275 -3.91 7.39 -2.13
CA VAL A 275 -3.71 7.87 -3.51
C VAL A 275 -5.09 7.98 -4.15
N GLU A 276 -5.46 9.18 -4.58
CA GLU A 276 -6.70 9.49 -5.31
C GLU A 276 -6.33 10.07 -6.67
N THR A 277 -6.95 9.57 -7.73
CA THR A 277 -6.58 9.90 -9.11
C THR A 277 -7.76 10.38 -9.94
N ASP A 278 -7.48 11.15 -10.99
CA ASP A 278 -8.47 11.74 -11.91
C ASP A 278 -9.56 12.55 -11.18
N LEU A 279 -9.16 13.30 -10.16
CA LEU A 279 -10.06 14.23 -9.49
C LEU A 279 -10.45 15.40 -10.41
N PRO A 280 -11.55 16.10 -10.13
CA PRO A 280 -11.98 17.26 -10.92
C PRO A 280 -10.82 18.25 -11.17
N GLY A 281 -10.69 18.71 -12.41
CA GLY A 281 -9.60 19.60 -12.83
C GLY A 281 -8.30 18.90 -13.20
N GLY A 282 -8.29 17.54 -13.27
CA GLY A 282 -7.13 16.73 -13.65
C GLY A 282 -6.10 16.58 -12.52
N TYR A 283 -6.57 16.60 -11.28
CA TYR A 283 -5.70 16.46 -10.11
C TYR A 283 -5.57 15.00 -9.67
N ASP A 284 -4.38 14.64 -9.18
CA ASP A 284 -4.17 13.49 -8.30
C ASP A 284 -3.66 13.96 -6.95
N VAL A 285 -3.99 13.22 -5.91
CA VAL A 285 -3.59 13.52 -4.53
C VAL A 285 -2.91 12.29 -3.93
N ILE A 286 -1.69 12.46 -3.48
CA ILE A 286 -0.88 11.45 -2.79
C ILE A 286 -0.58 11.97 -1.39
N VAL A 287 -1.05 11.25 -0.37
CA VAL A 287 -0.78 11.56 1.03
C VAL A 287 -0.19 10.33 1.72
N LEU A 288 0.99 10.50 2.29
CA LEU A 288 1.66 9.44 3.05
C LEU A 288 1.93 9.94 4.47
N ALA A 289 1.52 9.17 5.46
CA ALA A 289 1.64 9.51 6.87
C ALA A 289 2.32 8.38 7.68
N ASN A 290 3.12 8.75 8.64
CA ASN A 290 3.71 7.83 9.62
C ASN A 290 2.99 7.88 10.97
N LEU A 291 1.68 8.03 10.91
CA LEU A 291 0.73 8.02 12.04
C LEU A 291 -0.38 7.00 11.80
N ASP A 292 -1.16 6.73 12.83
CA ASP A 292 -2.33 5.85 12.76
C ASP A 292 -3.36 6.32 11.72
N PRO A 293 -4.07 5.41 11.04
CA PRO A 293 -5.28 5.75 10.31
C PRO A 293 -6.29 6.49 11.23
N PRO A 294 -7.09 7.42 10.69
CA PRO A 294 -7.19 7.81 9.29
C PRO A 294 -6.42 9.11 8.95
N ALA A 295 -5.17 9.28 9.38
CA ALA A 295 -4.41 10.53 9.21
C ALA A 295 -4.30 10.96 7.73
N ALA A 296 -3.92 10.03 6.83
CA ALA A 296 -3.80 10.33 5.41
C ALA A 296 -5.17 10.48 4.73
N GLU A 297 -6.16 9.65 5.08
CA GLU A 297 -7.51 9.75 4.52
C GLU A 297 -8.20 11.06 4.93
N ARG A 298 -8.02 11.54 6.17
CA ARG A 298 -8.56 12.84 6.61
C ARG A 298 -7.94 13.98 5.80
N MET A 299 -6.61 13.95 5.62
CA MET A 299 -5.89 14.94 4.84
C MET A 299 -6.31 14.91 3.38
N GLY A 300 -6.33 13.74 2.73
CA GLY A 300 -6.75 13.57 1.34
C GLY A 300 -8.18 14.04 1.10
N ARG A 301 -9.12 13.68 1.98
CA ARG A 301 -10.52 14.13 1.92
C ARG A 301 -10.62 15.65 2.00
N ALA A 302 -9.95 16.27 2.97
CA ALA A 302 -9.98 17.73 3.14
C ALA A 302 -9.39 18.47 1.94
N ILE A 303 -8.34 17.94 1.31
CA ILE A 303 -7.77 18.47 0.08
C ILE A 303 -8.76 18.32 -1.08
N ARG A 304 -9.34 17.14 -1.29
CA ARG A 304 -10.31 16.87 -2.37
C ARG A 304 -11.52 17.81 -2.30
N GLU A 305 -12.01 18.15 -1.11
CA GLU A 305 -13.10 19.09 -0.91
C GLU A 305 -12.75 20.51 -1.37
N ARG A 306 -11.46 20.86 -1.43
CA ARG A 306 -10.96 22.16 -1.91
C ARG A 306 -10.61 22.19 -3.41
N LEU A 307 -10.58 21.03 -4.05
CA LEU A 307 -10.34 20.89 -5.49
C LEU A 307 -11.64 20.88 -6.32
N ARG A 308 -12.79 20.96 -5.67
CA ARG A 308 -14.14 20.97 -6.29
C ARG A 308 -14.56 22.36 -6.78
#